data_745654da42e610acb7b9cbe53643d5aa
#
_entry.id   745654da42e610acb7b9cbe53643d5aa
#
_cell.length_a   1.000
_cell.length_b   1.000
_cell.length_c   1.000
_cell.angle_alpha   90.00
_cell.angle_beta   90.00
_cell.angle_gamma   90.00
#
_symmetry.space_group_name_H-M   'P 1'
#
loop_
_entity.id
_entity.type
_entity.pdbx_description
1 polymer ?
#
loop_
_entity_poly.entity_id
_entity_poly.type
_entity_poly.pdbx_seq_one_letter_code
_entity_poly.pdbx_strand_id
1 'polypeptide(L)'
;MKIAICYPPLPSEKGIPLLSQNRQFQWFSRPTYIFPVVPATAATMLKAAGHDVLWLDGIAEGLAPDVFDRQLREFQPDYVVVETKTPVVKRHWKWIDAQKMSSPRAAADPPPPAPRYVLVGDHVTAMPEESMEKCGVDFILTGGDWDFLLANLVAAGDDATKYEPGIWYRDKGEVKSTGPFRLNHDLKKAPWIDRDLCKWRLYAEKNGNFRRTPGTYVMSGRDCWHAKCTFCSWTTLYPTYRTRDPYDVVNEIEHLVKDYGVKEVMDDSGSFPVGGFLKIFCDEMIKRGLNRKVRIDCNMRFGKLTAEDYRLMRKAGFRLVLFGVESANQYTLDRFVKALKVEDVEKGAKWASEAGLDVHLTFMFGHAWEGKAEIANTVALARRMLAKGWASTLQCTLTIPYPGTPLFKELAAADGLTTLDWDEYDMRRAITKTPLVTEDEIKCAIREVYRGFFQPEALWRRVTSTRTLFDFPFYYRGIRSLLGHLLDFKGR
;
A
#
# COMPACT_ATOMS: atom_id res chain seq x y z
N MET A 1 11.45 16.36 21.78
CA MET A 1 10.90 17.07 20.61
C MET A 1 9.47 16.66 20.37
N LYS A 2 8.68 17.49 19.69
CA LYS A 2 7.30 17.18 19.28
C LYS A 2 7.25 16.85 17.80
N ILE A 3 6.78 15.67 17.44
CA ILE A 3 6.76 15.22 16.06
C ILE A 3 5.31 14.84 15.68
N ALA A 4 4.79 15.43 14.59
CA ALA A 4 3.50 15.08 14.04
C ALA A 4 3.68 14.18 12.81
N ILE A 5 3.07 12.98 12.82
CA ILE A 5 2.97 12.12 11.65
C ILE A 5 1.56 12.28 11.09
N CYS A 6 1.45 12.78 9.86
CA CYS A 6 0.23 13.36 9.34
C CYS A 6 -0.18 12.82 7.99
N TYR A 7 -1.50 12.72 7.82
CA TYR A 7 -2.17 12.63 6.53
C TYR A 7 -3.14 13.80 6.39
N PRO A 8 -2.71 14.92 5.80
CA PRO A 8 -3.57 16.08 5.61
C PRO A 8 -4.84 15.73 4.81
N PRO A 9 -6.01 16.31 5.13
CA PRO A 9 -7.18 16.19 4.29
C PRO A 9 -6.89 16.74 2.90
N LEU A 10 -7.25 15.99 1.87
CA LEU A 10 -7.06 16.36 0.47
C LEU A 10 -8.43 16.44 -0.23
N PRO A 11 -9.20 17.50 -0.01
CA PRO A 11 -10.51 17.64 -0.65
C PRO A 11 -10.38 17.64 -2.16
N SER A 12 -11.19 16.82 -2.84
CA SER A 12 -11.17 16.68 -4.28
C SER A 12 -12.51 16.22 -4.80
N GLU A 13 -12.89 16.71 -5.98
CA GLU A 13 -14.04 16.18 -6.73
C GLU A 13 -13.84 14.72 -7.15
N LYS A 14 -12.60 14.25 -7.20
CA LYS A 14 -12.25 12.86 -7.46
C LYS A 14 -12.60 11.91 -6.30
N GLY A 15 -12.90 12.44 -5.10
CA GLY A 15 -13.23 11.67 -3.90
C GLY A 15 -12.16 11.72 -2.82
N ILE A 16 -12.06 10.63 -2.05
CA ILE A 16 -11.15 10.49 -0.91
C ILE A 16 -9.94 9.65 -1.32
N PRO A 17 -8.71 10.13 -1.13
CA PRO A 17 -7.51 9.43 -1.55
C PRO A 17 -7.18 8.27 -0.60
N LEU A 18 -6.69 7.17 -1.16
CA LEU A 18 -6.05 6.11 -0.40
C LEU A 18 -4.54 6.33 -0.37
N LEU A 19 -4.01 6.84 0.74
CA LEU A 19 -2.58 7.09 0.93
C LEU A 19 -1.87 6.01 1.74
N SER A 20 -2.53 5.47 2.74
CA SER A 20 -1.95 4.50 3.68
C SER A 20 -1.63 3.14 3.08
N GLN A 21 -2.16 2.82 1.90
CA GLN A 21 -1.82 1.59 1.22
C GLN A 21 -0.55 1.74 0.41
N ASN A 22 0.33 0.80 0.61
CA ASN A 22 1.67 0.84 0.07
C ASN A 22 1.77 0.68 -1.45
N ARG A 23 0.82 0.02 -2.14
CA ARG A 23 1.05 -0.46 -3.51
C ARG A 23 0.26 0.21 -4.59
N GLN A 24 -0.85 0.84 -4.23
CA GLN A 24 -1.75 1.45 -5.21
C GLN A 24 -2.29 2.76 -4.68
N PHE A 25 -2.52 3.70 -5.57
CA PHE A 25 -3.25 4.91 -5.26
C PHE A 25 -4.58 4.89 -6.00
N GLN A 26 -5.67 5.19 -5.31
CA GLN A 26 -6.97 5.40 -5.91
C GLN A 26 -7.75 6.47 -5.15
N TRP A 27 -8.64 7.15 -5.87
CA TRP A 27 -9.67 7.98 -5.27
C TRP A 27 -10.92 7.13 -5.09
N PHE A 28 -11.48 7.14 -3.90
CA PHE A 28 -12.71 6.42 -3.57
C PHE A 28 -13.83 7.39 -3.20
N SER A 29 -15.08 6.97 -3.45
CA SER A 29 -16.26 7.71 -2.99
C SER A 29 -16.41 7.71 -1.46
N ARG A 30 -15.66 6.86 -0.75
CA ARG A 30 -15.67 6.70 0.71
C ARG A 30 -14.27 6.39 1.23
N PRO A 31 -13.96 6.72 2.50
CA PRO A 31 -12.67 6.39 3.08
C PRO A 31 -12.41 4.88 3.05
N THR A 32 -11.18 4.51 2.71
CA THR A 32 -10.66 3.16 2.82
C THR A 32 -9.71 3.11 4.01
N TYR A 33 -10.02 2.27 4.97
CA TYR A 33 -9.34 2.23 6.27
C TYR A 33 -8.24 1.17 6.25
N ILE A 34 -7.09 1.48 5.65
CA ILE A 34 -5.90 0.63 5.68
C ILE A 34 -4.92 1.21 6.69
N PHE A 35 -4.48 0.38 7.63
CA PHE A 35 -3.58 0.83 8.69
C PHE A 35 -2.17 1.04 8.13
N PRO A 36 -1.57 2.24 8.26
CA PRO A 36 -0.27 2.55 7.68
C PRO A 36 0.87 2.03 8.57
N VAL A 37 1.38 0.85 8.26
CA VAL A 37 2.34 0.10 9.10
C VAL A 37 3.67 0.85 9.28
N VAL A 38 4.29 1.35 8.20
CA VAL A 38 5.60 2.02 8.29
C VAL A 38 5.52 3.35 9.05
N PRO A 39 4.54 4.24 8.78
CA PRO A 39 4.32 5.44 9.59
C PRO A 39 4.06 5.14 11.06
N ALA A 40 3.29 4.08 11.34
CA ALA A 40 2.99 3.67 12.72
C ALA A 40 4.22 3.10 13.44
N THR A 41 5.12 2.42 12.72
CA THR A 41 6.42 2.00 13.23
C THR A 41 7.27 3.21 13.58
N ALA A 42 7.34 4.22 12.69
CA ALA A 42 8.06 5.46 12.95
C ALA A 42 7.54 6.19 14.20
N ALA A 43 6.21 6.33 14.32
CA ALA A 43 5.57 6.93 15.50
C ALA A 43 5.97 6.22 16.78
N THR A 44 5.96 4.90 16.75
CA THR A 44 6.30 4.07 17.92
C THR A 44 7.79 4.20 18.29
N MET A 45 8.68 4.18 17.29
CA MET A 45 10.12 4.38 17.51
C MET A 45 10.42 5.72 18.16
N LEU A 46 9.80 6.79 17.66
CA LEU A 46 9.98 8.13 18.19
C LEU A 46 9.46 8.27 19.64
N LYS A 47 8.28 7.70 19.93
CA LYS A 47 7.73 7.65 21.29
C LYS A 47 8.64 6.86 22.22
N ALA A 48 9.15 5.71 21.78
CA ALA A 48 10.09 4.90 22.56
C ALA A 48 11.43 5.63 22.83
N ALA A 49 11.83 6.55 21.95
CA ALA A 49 13.00 7.43 22.14
C ALA A 49 12.69 8.65 23.04
N GLY A 50 11.50 8.76 23.64
CA GLY A 50 11.12 9.82 24.57
C GLY A 50 10.62 11.09 23.92
N HIS A 51 10.22 11.05 22.65
CA HIS A 51 9.62 12.18 21.97
C HIS A 51 8.10 12.22 22.17
N ASP A 52 7.52 13.41 22.09
CA ASP A 52 6.08 13.62 22.08
C ASP A 52 5.57 13.47 20.64
N VAL A 53 4.69 12.52 20.39
CA VAL A 53 4.26 12.16 19.03
C VAL A 53 2.77 12.34 18.87
N LEU A 54 2.38 13.16 17.88
CA LEU A 54 0.99 13.31 17.42
C LEU A 54 0.76 12.42 16.18
N TRP A 55 -0.19 11.50 16.28
CA TRP A 55 -0.76 10.81 15.13
C TRP A 55 -2.01 11.56 14.66
N LEU A 56 -1.98 12.11 13.43
CA LEU A 56 -3.07 12.91 12.89
C LEU A 56 -3.41 12.50 11.46
N ASP A 57 -4.34 11.57 11.32
CA ASP A 57 -4.85 11.12 10.01
C ASP A 57 -6.17 11.83 9.69
N GLY A 58 -6.07 13.00 9.07
CA GLY A 58 -7.25 13.78 8.69
C GLY A 58 -8.13 13.10 7.65
N ILE A 59 -7.60 12.13 6.89
CA ILE A 59 -8.34 11.35 5.90
C ILE A 59 -9.18 10.28 6.61
N ALA A 60 -8.58 9.48 7.46
CA ALA A 60 -9.28 8.41 8.19
C ALA A 60 -10.23 8.98 9.25
N GLU A 61 -9.87 10.08 9.90
CA GLU A 61 -10.69 10.79 10.88
C GLU A 61 -11.82 11.61 10.22
N GLY A 62 -11.73 11.86 8.90
CA GLY A 62 -12.71 12.66 8.15
C GLY A 62 -12.71 14.13 8.56
N LEU A 63 -11.54 14.68 8.89
CA LEU A 63 -11.40 16.06 9.38
C LEU A 63 -11.56 17.07 8.24
N ALA A 64 -12.22 18.19 8.54
CA ALA A 64 -12.17 19.37 7.70
C ALA A 64 -10.76 19.99 7.74
N PRO A 65 -10.27 20.61 6.64
CA PRO A 65 -8.92 21.16 6.59
C PRO A 65 -8.58 22.13 7.72
N ASP A 66 -9.49 23.03 8.07
CA ASP A 66 -9.33 24.00 9.15
C ASP A 66 -9.22 23.35 10.54
N VAL A 67 -9.96 22.26 10.77
CA VAL A 67 -9.89 21.48 12.01
C VAL A 67 -8.56 20.76 12.12
N PHE A 68 -8.11 20.14 11.02
CA PHE A 68 -6.82 19.48 10.95
C PHE A 68 -5.68 20.48 11.23
N ASP A 69 -5.67 21.62 10.53
CA ASP A 69 -4.64 22.65 10.69
C ASP A 69 -4.65 23.26 12.10
N ARG A 70 -5.81 23.39 12.73
CA ARG A 70 -5.91 23.84 14.12
C ARG A 70 -5.28 22.84 15.09
N GLN A 71 -5.60 21.54 14.98
CA GLN A 71 -5.02 20.51 15.84
C GLN A 71 -3.50 20.43 15.68
N LEU A 72 -3.00 20.57 14.45
CA LEU A 72 -1.58 20.59 14.17
C LEU A 72 -0.91 21.82 14.84
N ARG A 73 -1.50 23.00 14.73
CA ARG A 73 -0.98 24.23 15.37
C ARG A 73 -1.03 24.16 16.89
N GLU A 74 -2.10 23.61 17.48
CA GLU A 74 -2.22 23.43 18.94
C GLU A 74 -1.16 22.50 19.50
N PHE A 75 -0.77 21.48 18.76
CA PHE A 75 0.31 20.57 19.15
C PHE A 75 1.69 21.24 19.10
N GLN A 76 1.90 22.23 18.24
CA GLN A 76 3.17 22.95 18.06
C GLN A 76 4.35 22.00 17.75
N PRO A 77 4.31 21.21 16.67
CA PRO A 77 5.36 20.25 16.36
C PRO A 77 6.68 20.94 15.98
N ASP A 78 7.79 20.27 16.31
CA ASP A 78 9.11 20.58 15.76
C ASP A 78 9.27 20.04 14.35
N TYR A 79 8.69 18.84 14.09
CA TYR A 79 8.66 18.19 12.79
C TYR A 79 7.25 17.79 12.40
N VAL A 80 6.92 18.02 11.13
CA VAL A 80 5.67 17.56 10.50
C VAL A 80 6.01 16.59 9.37
N VAL A 81 5.69 15.33 9.55
CA VAL A 81 6.02 14.26 8.60
C VAL A 81 4.78 13.90 7.80
N VAL A 82 4.89 13.94 6.47
CA VAL A 82 3.78 13.64 5.54
C VAL A 82 4.22 12.58 4.55
N GLU A 83 3.50 11.46 4.52
CA GLU A 83 3.65 10.48 3.46
C GLU A 83 2.91 10.95 2.21
N THR A 84 3.61 10.99 1.07
CA THR A 84 3.05 11.42 -0.21
C THR A 84 3.16 10.33 -1.26
N LYS A 85 2.31 10.43 -2.29
CA LYS A 85 2.33 9.59 -3.48
C LYS A 85 2.20 10.43 -4.72
N THR A 86 2.66 9.90 -5.86
CA THR A 86 2.67 10.63 -7.14
C THR A 86 1.37 11.38 -7.43
N PRO A 87 0.15 10.80 -7.34
CA PRO A 87 -1.08 11.51 -7.72
C PRO A 87 -1.51 12.65 -6.78
N VAL A 88 -0.84 12.84 -5.67
CA VAL A 88 -1.19 13.89 -4.68
C VAL A 88 -0.01 14.75 -4.26
N VAL A 89 1.16 14.49 -4.79
CA VAL A 89 2.38 15.20 -4.39
C VAL A 89 2.26 16.72 -4.57
N LYS A 90 1.68 17.18 -5.69
CA LYS A 90 1.46 18.61 -5.96
C LYS A 90 0.51 19.27 -4.94
N ARG A 91 -0.44 18.49 -4.39
CA ARG A 91 -1.35 18.97 -3.33
C ARG A 91 -0.61 19.12 -2.01
N HIS A 92 0.29 18.17 -1.68
CA HIS A 92 1.14 18.26 -0.50
C HIS A 92 2.15 19.42 -0.59
N TRP A 93 2.73 19.67 -1.78
CA TRP A 93 3.58 20.86 -1.98
C TRP A 93 2.83 22.16 -1.67
N LYS A 94 1.64 22.32 -2.25
CA LYS A 94 0.79 23.51 -2.00
C LYS A 94 0.40 23.63 -0.53
N TRP A 95 0.08 22.51 0.12
CA TRP A 95 -0.29 22.52 1.53
C TRP A 95 0.89 22.93 2.42
N ILE A 96 2.10 22.37 2.19
CA ILE A 96 3.32 22.75 2.94
C ILE A 96 3.60 24.24 2.81
N ASP A 97 3.57 24.78 1.59
CA ASP A 97 3.82 26.19 1.34
C ASP A 97 2.78 27.08 2.06
N ALA A 98 1.50 26.72 2.00
CA ALA A 98 0.45 27.42 2.71
C ALA A 98 0.65 27.41 4.24
N GLN A 99 1.06 26.25 4.81
CA GLN A 99 1.36 26.15 6.24
C GLN A 99 2.54 27.06 6.64
N LYS A 100 3.60 27.11 5.83
CA LYS A 100 4.77 27.99 6.09
C LYS A 100 4.42 29.47 6.00
N MET A 101 3.53 29.85 5.08
CA MET A 101 3.09 31.24 4.93
C MET A 101 2.11 31.68 6.05
N SER A 102 1.26 30.77 6.52
CA SER A 102 0.21 31.09 7.50
C SER A 102 0.63 30.96 8.96
N SER A 103 1.92 30.73 9.24
CA SER A 103 2.41 30.53 10.60
C SER A 103 2.25 31.81 11.45
N PRO A 104 1.36 31.85 12.49
CA PRO A 104 1.04 33.05 13.26
C PRO A 104 2.11 33.40 14.31
N ARG A 105 3.32 32.90 14.17
CA ARG A 105 4.41 32.96 15.18
C ARG A 105 5.02 34.33 15.40
N ALA A 106 4.68 35.32 14.58
CA ALA A 106 5.18 36.67 14.69
C ALA A 106 4.70 37.45 15.94
N ALA A 107 3.73 36.93 16.70
CA ALA A 107 3.14 37.61 17.83
C ALA A 107 3.75 37.24 19.21
N ALA A 108 4.58 36.19 19.27
CA ALA A 108 5.30 35.81 20.51
C ALA A 108 6.72 36.36 20.51
N ASP A 109 7.23 36.76 21.64
CA ASP A 109 8.59 37.30 21.81
C ASP A 109 9.37 36.45 22.85
N PRO A 110 10.36 35.66 22.44
CA PRO A 110 10.72 35.30 21.06
C PRO A 110 9.70 34.31 20.42
N PRO A 111 9.51 34.38 19.10
CA PRO A 111 8.62 33.46 18.44
C PRO A 111 9.18 32.01 18.51
N PRO A 112 8.35 30.99 18.78
CA PRO A 112 8.82 29.62 18.75
C PRO A 112 9.33 29.26 17.35
N PRO A 113 10.32 28.36 17.21
CA PRO A 113 10.87 27.98 15.92
C PRO A 113 9.76 27.40 15.03
N ALA A 114 9.80 27.67 13.72
CA ALA A 114 8.83 27.17 12.78
C ALA A 114 8.97 25.64 12.65
N PRO A 115 7.88 24.88 12.45
CA PRO A 115 7.98 23.44 12.22
C PRO A 115 8.76 23.13 10.96
N ARG A 116 9.54 22.08 11.00
CA ARG A 116 10.24 21.54 9.84
C ARG A 116 9.38 20.48 9.16
N TYR A 117 9.15 20.63 7.87
CA TYR A 117 8.32 19.71 7.08
C TYR A 117 9.20 18.64 6.45
N VAL A 118 8.77 17.39 6.60
CA VAL A 118 9.43 16.19 6.10
C VAL A 118 8.49 15.45 5.16
N LEU A 119 8.90 15.24 3.90
CA LEU A 119 8.18 14.39 2.96
C LEU A 119 8.82 13.02 2.86
N VAL A 120 7.98 11.98 2.80
CA VAL A 120 8.37 10.58 2.63
C VAL A 120 7.46 9.90 1.59
N GLY A 121 7.87 8.76 1.06
CA GLY A 121 7.05 7.97 0.15
C GLY A 121 7.69 7.70 -1.21
N ASP A 122 6.94 7.07 -2.11
CA ASP A 122 7.44 6.56 -3.38
C ASP A 122 7.84 7.68 -4.36
N HIS A 123 7.01 8.71 -4.50
CA HIS A 123 7.30 9.81 -5.42
C HIS A 123 8.58 10.55 -5.04
N VAL A 124 8.70 10.98 -3.78
CA VAL A 124 9.86 11.75 -3.31
C VAL A 124 11.12 10.90 -3.19
N THR A 125 11.00 9.57 -3.13
CA THR A 125 12.13 8.66 -3.27
C THR A 125 12.66 8.63 -4.69
N ALA A 126 11.75 8.66 -5.67
CA ALA A 126 12.09 8.63 -7.09
C ALA A 126 12.57 9.97 -7.64
N MET A 127 11.98 11.07 -7.15
CA MET A 127 12.18 12.43 -7.64
C MET A 127 12.33 13.44 -6.48
N PRO A 128 13.36 13.28 -5.64
CA PRO A 128 13.52 14.12 -4.46
C PRO A 128 13.85 15.58 -4.83
N GLU A 129 14.67 15.81 -5.85
CA GLU A 129 15.05 17.12 -6.34
C GLU A 129 13.83 17.95 -6.74
N GLU A 130 12.91 17.37 -7.49
CA GLU A 130 11.69 18.04 -7.93
C GLU A 130 10.90 18.59 -6.73
N SER A 131 10.70 17.78 -5.68
CA SER A 131 9.97 18.22 -4.51
C SER A 131 10.72 19.30 -3.72
N MET A 132 12.05 19.20 -3.66
CA MET A 132 12.88 20.25 -3.05
C MET A 132 12.81 21.58 -3.84
N GLU A 133 12.68 21.52 -5.16
CA GLU A 133 12.55 22.72 -6.01
C GLU A 133 11.13 23.31 -6.01
N LYS A 134 10.11 22.46 -5.97
CA LYS A 134 8.69 22.85 -6.17
C LYS A 134 8.00 23.36 -4.91
N CYS A 135 8.52 23.08 -3.71
CA CYS A 135 7.93 23.56 -2.46
C CYS A 135 8.99 23.81 -1.38
N GLY A 136 8.59 24.53 -0.34
CA GLY A 136 9.43 24.87 0.79
C GLY A 136 9.65 23.72 1.80
N VAL A 137 9.60 22.45 1.39
CA VAL A 137 9.89 21.31 2.26
C VAL A 137 11.31 21.38 2.80
N ASP A 138 11.51 21.04 4.07
CA ASP A 138 12.82 21.13 4.73
C ASP A 138 13.64 19.86 4.54
N PHE A 139 12.98 18.69 4.58
CA PHE A 139 13.60 17.38 4.44
C PHE A 139 12.82 16.44 3.55
N ILE A 140 13.54 15.58 2.83
CA ILE A 140 12.98 14.41 2.17
C ILE A 140 13.76 13.18 2.65
N LEU A 141 13.04 12.14 3.09
CA LEU A 141 13.62 10.85 3.45
C LEU A 141 13.28 9.85 2.36
N THR A 142 14.31 9.33 1.70
CA THR A 142 14.16 8.42 0.56
C THR A 142 14.29 6.96 0.98
N GLY A 143 13.72 6.06 0.17
CA GLY A 143 13.72 4.62 0.44
C GLY A 143 12.64 4.15 1.40
N GLY A 144 12.50 2.84 1.51
CA GLY A 144 11.42 2.23 2.27
C GLY A 144 11.64 2.19 3.78
N ASP A 145 12.88 2.37 4.24
CA ASP A 145 13.24 2.42 5.67
C ASP A 145 13.22 3.84 6.23
N TRP A 146 12.41 4.71 5.69
CA TRP A 146 12.33 6.09 6.14
C TRP A 146 11.90 6.26 7.61
N ASP A 147 11.28 5.25 8.22
CA ASP A 147 11.03 5.20 9.66
C ASP A 147 12.33 5.24 10.49
N PHE A 148 13.33 4.49 10.09
CA PHE A 148 14.67 4.54 10.69
C PHE A 148 15.38 5.85 10.37
N LEU A 149 15.29 6.34 9.12
CA LEU A 149 15.87 7.63 8.73
C LEU A 149 15.24 8.79 9.51
N LEU A 150 13.94 8.74 9.80
CA LEU A 150 13.25 9.73 10.61
C LEU A 150 13.76 9.72 12.06
N ALA A 151 13.94 8.54 12.63
CA ALA A 151 14.53 8.40 13.96
C ALA A 151 15.97 8.94 14.00
N ASN A 152 16.77 8.69 12.96
CA ASN A 152 18.11 9.25 12.82
C ASN A 152 18.08 10.79 12.70
N LEU A 153 17.24 11.33 11.81
CA LEU A 153 17.07 12.77 11.60
C LEU A 153 16.73 13.51 12.92
N VAL A 154 15.75 12.97 13.65
CA VAL A 154 15.30 13.57 14.92
C VAL A 154 16.39 13.47 15.99
N ALA A 155 17.12 12.37 16.07
CA ALA A 155 18.22 12.19 17.00
C ALA A 155 19.44 13.07 16.67
N ALA A 156 19.74 13.30 15.40
CA ALA A 156 20.83 14.14 14.93
C ALA A 156 20.52 15.64 15.08
N GLY A 157 19.24 16.02 15.04
CA GLY A 157 18.82 17.42 15.13
C GLY A 157 19.38 18.26 13.99
N ASP A 158 20.18 19.29 14.30
CA ASP A 158 20.78 20.19 13.29
C ASP A 158 22.19 19.74 12.85
N ASP A 159 22.70 18.65 13.39
CA ASP A 159 24.03 18.12 13.04
C ASP A 159 23.96 17.24 11.79
N ALA A 160 24.03 17.88 10.62
CA ALA A 160 23.98 17.19 9.34
C ALA A 160 25.12 16.16 9.12
N THR A 161 26.19 16.22 9.89
CA THR A 161 27.28 15.23 9.80
C THR A 161 26.87 13.85 10.32
N LYS A 162 25.77 13.78 11.07
CA LYS A 162 25.18 12.55 11.62
C LYS A 162 24.02 12.00 10.80
N TYR A 163 23.62 12.70 9.74
CA TYR A 163 22.52 12.22 8.89
C TYR A 163 22.94 10.96 8.12
N GLU A 164 22.06 9.95 8.17
CA GLU A 164 22.25 8.74 7.38
C GLU A 164 22.06 8.98 5.88
N PRO A 165 22.64 8.13 5.01
CA PRO A 165 22.41 8.19 3.57
C PRO A 165 20.92 8.07 3.21
N GLY A 166 20.44 8.93 2.31
CA GLY A 166 19.06 8.96 1.86
C GLY A 166 18.27 10.18 2.33
N ILE A 167 18.93 11.12 3.04
CA ILE A 167 18.30 12.36 3.53
C ILE A 167 18.66 13.51 2.59
N TRP A 168 17.63 14.17 2.07
CA TRP A 168 17.72 15.46 1.38
C TRP A 168 17.29 16.56 2.33
N TYR A 169 18.00 17.69 2.36
CA TYR A 169 17.76 18.77 3.32
C TYR A 169 18.18 20.13 2.78
N ARG A 170 17.69 21.20 3.42
CA ARG A 170 18.12 22.56 3.15
C ARG A 170 19.13 23.00 4.19
N ASP A 171 20.27 23.51 3.70
CA ASP A 171 21.27 24.17 4.52
C ASP A 171 21.49 25.58 3.98
N LYS A 172 21.13 26.59 4.78
CA LYS A 172 21.23 28.02 4.40
C LYS A 172 20.61 28.36 3.03
N GLY A 173 19.51 27.69 2.70
CA GLY A 173 18.80 27.85 1.42
C GLY A 173 19.27 26.95 0.29
N GLU A 174 20.42 26.32 0.41
CA GLU A 174 20.91 25.33 -0.57
C GLU A 174 20.31 23.96 -0.32
N VAL A 175 19.98 23.24 -1.40
CA VAL A 175 19.54 21.84 -1.34
C VAL A 175 20.76 20.93 -1.32
N LYS A 176 20.83 20.07 -0.31
CA LYS A 176 21.92 19.08 -0.11
C LYS A 176 21.34 17.69 0.03
N SER A 177 22.18 16.69 -0.24
CA SER A 177 21.83 15.28 -0.09
C SER A 177 22.97 14.51 0.58
N THR A 178 22.61 13.54 1.41
CA THR A 178 23.56 12.60 2.01
C THR A 178 23.88 11.41 1.08
N GLY A 179 23.41 11.46 -0.17
CA GLY A 179 23.57 10.40 -1.16
C GLY A 179 22.46 9.34 -1.13
N PRO A 180 22.64 8.24 -1.89
CA PRO A 180 21.63 7.20 -2.01
C PRO A 180 21.29 6.53 -0.67
N PHE A 181 20.00 6.25 -0.42
CA PHE A 181 19.55 5.52 0.77
C PHE A 181 20.13 4.10 0.83
N ARG A 182 20.16 3.54 2.04
CA ARG A 182 20.59 2.16 2.30
C ARG A 182 19.50 1.41 3.04
N LEU A 183 19.33 0.13 2.68
CA LEU A 183 18.38 -0.78 3.35
C LEU A 183 19.16 -1.82 4.17
N ASN A 184 19.88 -1.35 5.17
CA ASN A 184 20.74 -2.17 6.04
C ASN A 184 20.27 -2.15 7.51
N HIS A 185 19.14 -1.54 7.81
CA HIS A 185 18.59 -1.53 9.16
C HIS A 185 18.13 -2.92 9.57
N ASP A 186 18.41 -3.27 10.82
CA ASP A 186 17.96 -4.53 11.41
C ASP A 186 16.48 -4.42 11.80
N LEU A 187 15.62 -5.13 11.06
CA LEU A 187 14.18 -5.11 11.32
C LEU A 187 13.78 -5.68 12.71
N LYS A 188 14.68 -6.41 13.37
CA LYS A 188 14.47 -6.87 14.75
C LYS A 188 14.50 -5.73 15.77
N LYS A 189 15.09 -4.59 15.40
CA LYS A 189 15.13 -3.39 16.25
C LYS A 189 13.87 -2.54 16.13
N ALA A 190 13.01 -2.80 15.15
CA ALA A 190 11.72 -2.13 15.05
C ALA A 190 10.81 -2.64 16.17
N PRO A 191 10.24 -1.77 17.01
CA PRO A 191 9.30 -2.17 18.06
C PRO A 191 7.99 -2.66 17.46
N TRP A 192 7.24 -3.47 18.22
CA TRP A 192 5.83 -3.68 17.89
C TRP A 192 5.08 -2.36 18.00
N ILE A 193 4.21 -2.13 17.04
CA ILE A 193 3.52 -0.84 16.92
C ILE A 193 2.64 -0.57 18.15
N ASP A 194 2.81 0.61 18.73
CA ASP A 194 1.89 1.17 19.72
C ASP A 194 0.57 1.53 19.02
N ARG A 195 -0.36 0.61 19.10
CA ARG A 195 -1.66 0.68 18.41
C ARG A 195 -2.51 1.84 18.91
N ASP A 196 -2.46 2.12 20.20
CA ASP A 196 -3.26 3.20 20.81
C ASP A 196 -2.73 4.58 20.41
N LEU A 197 -1.41 4.75 20.35
CA LEU A 197 -0.79 5.96 19.80
C LEU A 197 -1.29 6.24 18.38
N CYS A 198 -1.36 5.21 17.54
CA CYS A 198 -1.72 5.32 16.13
C CYS A 198 -3.25 5.22 15.89
N LYS A 199 -4.07 5.36 16.91
CA LYS A 199 -5.54 5.34 16.82
C LYS A 199 -6.05 4.14 16.01
N TRP A 200 -5.49 2.95 16.20
CA TRP A 200 -5.70 1.78 15.36
C TRP A 200 -7.17 1.39 15.15
N ARG A 201 -8.04 1.73 16.11
CA ARG A 201 -9.49 1.43 16.04
C ARG A 201 -10.19 2.13 14.86
N LEU A 202 -9.65 3.26 14.38
CA LEU A 202 -10.15 3.93 13.16
C LEU A 202 -10.13 2.99 11.95
N TYR A 203 -9.12 2.12 11.89
CA TYR A 203 -8.86 1.23 10.77
C TYR A 203 -9.39 -0.19 11.00
N ALA A 204 -9.68 -0.56 12.24
CA ALA A 204 -9.95 -1.93 12.64
C ALA A 204 -11.35 -2.43 12.30
N GLU A 205 -12.36 -1.55 12.42
CA GLU A 205 -13.77 -1.93 12.33
C GLU A 205 -14.37 -1.64 10.95
N LYS A 206 -13.92 -0.56 10.29
CA LYS A 206 -14.50 -0.04 9.05
C LYS A 206 -13.80 -0.54 7.79
N ASN A 207 -12.68 -1.24 7.92
CA ASN A 207 -11.95 -1.78 6.79
C ASN A 207 -12.78 -2.87 6.08
N GLY A 208 -13.06 -2.64 4.79
CA GLY A 208 -13.85 -3.55 3.98
C GLY A 208 -13.17 -4.89 3.65
N ASN A 209 -11.85 -4.98 3.81
CA ASN A 209 -11.08 -6.19 3.49
C ASN A 209 -11.21 -7.25 4.58
N PHE A 210 -11.45 -6.87 5.84
CA PHE A 210 -11.59 -7.82 6.93
C PHE A 210 -12.97 -8.48 6.94
N ARG A 211 -12.99 -9.80 6.99
CA ARG A 211 -14.20 -10.58 7.19
C ARG A 211 -14.59 -10.58 8.68
N ARG A 212 -13.59 -10.57 9.56
CA ARG A 212 -13.77 -10.51 11.01
C ARG A 212 -13.14 -9.24 11.58
N THR A 213 -13.91 -8.51 12.37
CA THR A 213 -13.45 -7.30 13.05
C THR A 213 -13.43 -7.47 14.57
N PRO A 214 -12.55 -6.77 15.25
CA PRO A 214 -11.55 -5.82 14.76
C PRO A 214 -10.40 -6.52 14.05
N GLY A 215 -9.91 -5.90 12.96
CA GLY A 215 -8.75 -6.37 12.22
C GLY A 215 -7.60 -5.35 12.23
N THR A 216 -6.38 -5.79 11.91
CA THR A 216 -5.22 -4.90 11.83
C THR A 216 -4.18 -5.40 10.84
N TYR A 217 -3.09 -4.66 10.70
CA TYR A 217 -2.00 -4.96 9.79
C TYR A 217 -0.71 -5.23 10.56
N VAL A 218 0.09 -6.17 10.05
CA VAL A 218 1.50 -6.40 10.43
C VAL A 218 2.35 -6.44 9.18
N MET A 219 3.66 -6.47 9.31
CA MET A 219 4.58 -6.56 8.19
C MET A 219 5.71 -7.52 8.52
N SER A 220 5.68 -8.72 7.94
CA SER A 220 6.69 -9.77 8.17
C SER A 220 8.00 -9.53 7.44
N GLY A 221 7.97 -8.78 6.33
CA GLY A 221 9.14 -8.49 5.50
C GLY A 221 9.05 -7.18 4.76
N ARG A 222 10.20 -6.60 4.44
CA ARG A 222 10.37 -5.41 3.61
C ARG A 222 11.15 -5.77 2.34
N ASP A 223 10.50 -5.88 1.22
CA ASP A 223 9.04 -5.94 1.03
C ASP A 223 8.66 -7.21 0.26
N CYS A 224 9.13 -7.36 -0.99
CA CYS A 224 8.85 -8.50 -1.86
C CYS A 224 10.13 -9.26 -2.16
N TRP A 225 10.15 -10.57 -1.91
CA TRP A 225 11.33 -11.41 -2.17
C TRP A 225 11.71 -11.51 -3.65
N HIS A 226 10.85 -11.08 -4.57
CA HIS A 226 11.18 -10.98 -5.98
C HIS A 226 11.85 -9.65 -6.33
N ALA A 227 11.28 -8.52 -5.91
CA ALA A 227 11.80 -7.15 -6.04
C ALA A 227 12.33 -6.75 -7.43
N LYS A 228 11.77 -7.30 -8.54
CA LYS A 228 12.29 -7.09 -9.91
C LYS A 228 11.23 -6.66 -10.92
N CYS A 229 9.95 -6.58 -10.52
CA CYS A 229 8.90 -6.19 -11.46
C CYS A 229 9.10 -4.76 -11.94
N THR A 230 9.16 -4.57 -13.27
CA THR A 230 9.53 -3.28 -13.90
C THR A 230 8.51 -2.17 -13.69
N PHE A 231 7.26 -2.52 -13.39
CA PHE A 231 6.15 -1.58 -13.16
C PHE A 231 5.95 -1.19 -11.68
N CYS A 232 6.57 -1.93 -10.73
CA CYS A 232 6.23 -1.84 -9.33
C CYS A 232 7.02 -0.73 -8.64
N SER A 233 6.36 0.30 -8.11
CA SER A 233 7.00 1.39 -7.34
C SER A 233 7.70 0.91 -6.07
N TRP A 234 7.29 -0.25 -5.54
CA TRP A 234 7.95 -0.86 -4.38
C TRP A 234 9.36 -1.31 -4.64
N THR A 235 9.71 -1.68 -5.88
CA THR A 235 11.10 -2.01 -6.23
C THR A 235 12.01 -0.79 -6.13
N THR A 236 11.46 0.42 -6.18
CA THR A 236 12.23 1.67 -5.96
C THR A 236 12.45 1.96 -4.48
N LEU A 237 11.50 1.60 -3.63
CA LEU A 237 11.60 1.74 -2.17
C LEU A 237 12.42 0.61 -1.53
N TYR A 238 12.20 -0.62 -2.01
CA TYR A 238 12.77 -1.84 -1.44
C TYR A 238 13.44 -2.70 -2.52
N PRO A 239 14.60 -2.27 -3.06
CA PRO A 239 15.34 -3.07 -4.03
C PRO A 239 15.94 -4.36 -3.42
N THR A 240 15.98 -4.48 -2.10
CA THR A 240 16.48 -5.66 -1.38
C THR A 240 15.42 -6.17 -0.42
N TYR A 241 15.36 -7.49 -0.28
CA TYR A 241 14.39 -8.17 0.58
C TYR A 241 14.97 -8.52 1.93
N ARG A 242 14.23 -8.19 3.00
CA ARG A 242 14.59 -8.54 4.39
C ARG A 242 13.32 -8.96 5.14
N THR A 243 13.48 -9.88 6.10
CA THR A 243 12.37 -10.36 6.93
C THR A 243 12.67 -10.12 8.41
N ARG A 244 11.59 -10.02 9.17
CA ARG A 244 11.62 -10.20 10.62
C ARG A 244 11.84 -11.68 10.96
N ASP A 245 12.03 -11.98 12.23
CA ASP A 245 12.00 -13.35 12.73
C ASP A 245 10.56 -13.89 12.72
N PRO A 246 10.27 -15.09 12.18
CA PRO A 246 8.91 -15.64 12.17
C PRO A 246 8.34 -15.84 13.58
N TYR A 247 9.17 -16.15 14.57
CA TYR A 247 8.73 -16.25 15.98
C TYR A 247 8.30 -14.90 16.53
N ASP A 248 9.01 -13.83 16.20
CA ASP A 248 8.67 -12.47 16.61
C ASP A 248 7.34 -12.02 16.01
N VAL A 249 7.10 -12.31 14.72
CA VAL A 249 5.82 -12.00 14.08
C VAL A 249 4.66 -12.74 14.75
N VAL A 250 4.83 -14.03 15.10
CA VAL A 250 3.81 -14.79 15.80
C VAL A 250 3.61 -14.26 17.23
N ASN A 251 4.67 -13.81 17.92
CA ASN A 251 4.56 -13.16 19.22
C ASN A 251 3.73 -11.87 19.15
N GLU A 252 3.97 -11.03 18.13
CA GLU A 252 3.16 -9.83 17.91
C GLU A 252 1.69 -10.18 17.65
N ILE A 253 1.41 -11.19 16.80
CA ILE A 253 0.03 -11.64 16.54
C ILE A 253 -0.63 -12.16 17.83
N GLU A 254 0.10 -12.91 18.66
CA GLU A 254 -0.42 -13.38 19.95
C GLU A 254 -0.77 -12.22 20.89
N HIS A 255 0.09 -11.20 20.97
CA HIS A 255 -0.16 -9.96 21.71
C HIS A 255 -1.40 -9.24 21.17
N LEU A 256 -1.51 -9.06 19.84
CA LEU A 256 -2.68 -8.42 19.21
C LEU A 256 -3.99 -9.15 19.53
N VAL A 257 -3.96 -10.48 19.58
CA VAL A 257 -5.14 -11.29 19.92
C VAL A 257 -5.49 -11.15 21.41
N LYS A 258 -4.50 -11.19 22.30
CA LYS A 258 -4.72 -11.18 23.76
C LYS A 258 -5.11 -9.80 24.27
N ASP A 259 -4.37 -8.77 23.87
CA ASP A 259 -4.45 -7.46 24.48
C ASP A 259 -5.38 -6.50 23.74
N TYR A 260 -5.53 -6.70 22.41
CA TYR A 260 -6.37 -5.85 21.55
C TYR A 260 -7.64 -6.55 21.03
N GLY A 261 -7.77 -7.86 21.24
CA GLY A 261 -8.92 -8.64 20.80
C GLY A 261 -9.03 -8.78 19.28
N VAL A 262 -7.91 -8.64 18.55
CA VAL A 262 -7.86 -8.73 17.10
C VAL A 262 -8.35 -10.08 16.59
N LYS A 263 -9.18 -10.07 15.56
CA LYS A 263 -9.81 -11.24 14.94
C LYS A 263 -9.24 -11.59 13.57
N GLU A 264 -8.61 -10.61 12.92
CA GLU A 264 -8.05 -10.78 11.57
C GLU A 264 -6.81 -9.88 11.41
N VAL A 265 -5.77 -10.42 10.80
CA VAL A 265 -4.50 -9.73 10.58
C VAL A 265 -4.13 -9.86 9.10
N MET A 266 -3.93 -8.71 8.43
CA MET A 266 -3.33 -8.65 7.10
C MET A 266 -1.83 -8.45 7.23
N ASP A 267 -1.04 -9.33 6.66
CA ASP A 267 0.39 -9.09 6.46
C ASP A 267 0.59 -8.21 5.22
N ASP A 268 1.09 -6.99 5.44
CA ASP A 268 1.25 -5.97 4.41
C ASP A 268 2.58 -6.06 3.65
N SER A 269 3.36 -7.12 3.85
CA SER A 269 4.54 -7.38 3.01
C SER A 269 4.15 -7.49 1.54
N GLY A 270 4.99 -7.04 0.62
CA GLY A 270 4.75 -7.13 -0.82
C GLY A 270 4.58 -8.54 -1.32
N SER A 271 5.21 -9.47 -0.64
CA SER A 271 4.93 -10.90 -0.76
C SER A 271 5.32 -11.57 0.55
N PHE A 272 4.39 -12.30 1.15
CA PHE A 272 4.64 -13.03 2.39
C PHE A 272 5.88 -13.94 2.24
N PRO A 273 6.74 -14.01 3.26
CA PRO A 273 7.94 -14.85 3.21
C PRO A 273 7.60 -16.33 3.00
N VAL A 274 8.33 -17.01 2.13
CA VAL A 274 8.13 -18.43 1.79
C VAL A 274 9.21 -19.33 2.36
N GLY A 275 9.14 -20.63 2.07
CA GLY A 275 10.14 -21.62 2.50
C GLY A 275 10.16 -21.81 4.02
N GLY A 276 11.34 -21.75 4.62
CA GLY A 276 11.52 -21.98 6.06
C GLY A 276 10.71 -21.02 6.95
N PHE A 277 10.62 -19.75 6.55
CA PHE A 277 9.82 -18.77 7.28
C PHE A 277 8.33 -19.17 7.34
N LEU A 278 7.72 -19.48 6.19
CA LEU A 278 6.32 -19.89 6.10
C LEU A 278 6.04 -21.11 6.99
N LYS A 279 6.92 -22.11 6.93
CA LYS A 279 6.78 -23.34 7.72
C LYS A 279 6.82 -23.06 9.22
N ILE A 280 7.83 -22.33 9.68
CA ILE A 280 7.97 -21.98 11.11
C ILE A 280 6.77 -21.15 11.57
N PHE A 281 6.36 -20.14 10.80
CA PHE A 281 5.19 -19.32 11.12
C PHE A 281 3.93 -20.18 11.27
N CYS A 282 3.65 -21.05 10.28
CA CYS A 282 2.47 -21.91 10.32
C CYS A 282 2.49 -22.89 11.50
N ASP A 283 3.63 -23.51 11.77
CA ASP A 283 3.78 -24.47 12.86
C ASP A 283 3.56 -23.79 14.22
N GLU A 284 4.12 -22.59 14.44
CA GLU A 284 3.92 -21.84 15.68
C GLU A 284 2.48 -21.34 15.85
N MET A 285 1.82 -20.86 14.79
CA MET A 285 0.40 -20.49 14.81
C MET A 285 -0.49 -21.68 15.25
N ILE A 286 -0.20 -22.87 14.74
CA ILE A 286 -0.93 -24.09 15.08
C ILE A 286 -0.62 -24.51 16.52
N LYS A 287 0.66 -24.60 16.89
CA LYS A 287 1.14 -25.03 18.22
C LYS A 287 0.57 -24.18 19.35
N ARG A 288 0.46 -22.84 19.14
CA ARG A 288 -0.12 -21.91 20.13
C ARG A 288 -1.64 -21.82 20.05
N GLY A 289 -2.29 -22.52 19.14
CA GLY A 289 -3.75 -22.48 18.95
C GLY A 289 -4.28 -21.15 18.43
N LEU A 290 -3.40 -20.27 17.90
CA LEU A 290 -3.76 -18.96 17.34
C LEU A 290 -4.58 -19.11 16.07
N ASN A 291 -4.36 -20.16 15.28
CA ASN A 291 -5.10 -20.51 14.07
C ASN A 291 -6.63 -20.60 14.26
N ARG A 292 -7.09 -20.81 15.48
CA ARG A 292 -8.53 -20.85 15.85
C ARG A 292 -9.06 -19.49 16.30
N LYS A 293 -8.18 -18.60 16.76
CA LYS A 293 -8.53 -17.30 17.36
C LYS A 293 -8.51 -16.15 16.36
N VAL A 294 -7.55 -16.16 15.41
CA VAL A 294 -7.33 -15.08 14.44
C VAL A 294 -7.24 -15.65 13.03
N ARG A 295 -7.62 -14.83 12.04
CA ARG A 295 -7.42 -15.11 10.61
C ARG A 295 -6.25 -14.31 10.10
N ILE A 296 -5.51 -14.90 9.14
CA ILE A 296 -4.35 -14.26 8.51
C ILE A 296 -4.66 -14.06 7.02
N ASP A 297 -4.38 -12.88 6.54
CA ASP A 297 -4.43 -12.50 5.13
C ASP A 297 -3.04 -12.08 4.69
N CYS A 298 -2.68 -12.32 3.44
CA CYS A 298 -1.37 -11.91 2.94
C CYS A 298 -1.35 -11.68 1.42
N ASN A 299 -0.35 -10.93 0.96
CA ASN A 299 0.02 -10.91 -0.45
C ASN A 299 0.97 -12.06 -0.76
N MET A 300 0.86 -12.63 -1.97
CA MET A 300 1.66 -13.77 -2.38
C MET A 300 1.94 -13.72 -3.88
N ARG A 301 2.89 -14.51 -4.32
CA ARG A 301 3.22 -14.74 -5.73
C ARG A 301 2.97 -16.19 -6.10
N PHE A 302 2.42 -16.42 -7.29
CA PHE A 302 2.29 -17.76 -7.85
C PHE A 302 3.66 -18.38 -8.20
N GLY A 303 3.69 -19.70 -8.41
CA GLY A 303 4.83 -20.44 -8.91
C GLY A 303 5.87 -20.84 -7.85
N LYS A 304 5.62 -20.61 -6.55
CA LYS A 304 6.56 -20.98 -5.46
C LYS A 304 5.98 -21.92 -4.42
N LEU A 305 4.66 -21.95 -4.27
CA LEU A 305 3.99 -22.79 -3.28
C LEU A 305 3.44 -24.05 -3.91
N THR A 306 3.47 -25.12 -3.16
CA THR A 306 2.85 -26.41 -3.50
C THR A 306 1.41 -26.50 -2.96
N ALA A 307 0.66 -27.51 -3.37
CA ALA A 307 -0.67 -27.77 -2.79
C ALA A 307 -0.61 -28.05 -1.28
N GLU A 308 0.48 -28.67 -0.81
CA GLU A 308 0.74 -28.92 0.61
C GLU A 308 0.95 -27.62 1.39
N ASP A 309 1.70 -26.67 0.83
CA ASP A 309 1.92 -25.36 1.45
C ASP A 309 0.59 -24.62 1.64
N TYR A 310 -0.30 -24.61 0.64
CA TYR A 310 -1.63 -24.00 0.78
C TYR A 310 -2.50 -24.68 1.82
N ARG A 311 -2.43 -26.01 1.94
CA ARG A 311 -3.13 -26.75 3.02
C ARG A 311 -2.55 -26.40 4.40
N LEU A 312 -1.24 -26.28 4.51
CA LEU A 312 -0.57 -25.87 5.74
C LEU A 312 -0.99 -24.45 6.12
N MET A 313 -0.97 -23.50 5.19
CA MET A 313 -1.46 -22.14 5.40
C MET A 313 -2.90 -22.14 5.93
N ARG A 314 -3.79 -22.88 5.29
CA ARG A 314 -5.18 -22.99 5.74
C ARG A 314 -5.29 -23.53 7.17
N LYS A 315 -4.53 -24.56 7.50
CA LYS A 315 -4.47 -25.16 8.85
C LYS A 315 -3.93 -24.16 9.87
N ALA A 316 -2.99 -23.30 9.47
CA ALA A 316 -2.41 -22.24 10.32
C ALA A 316 -3.32 -21.02 10.50
N GLY A 317 -4.48 -20.96 9.86
CA GLY A 317 -5.46 -19.89 10.04
C GLY A 317 -5.51 -18.87 8.91
N PHE A 318 -4.74 -19.04 7.82
CA PHE A 318 -4.87 -18.16 6.68
C PHE A 318 -6.27 -18.23 6.09
N ARG A 319 -6.81 -17.08 5.71
CA ARG A 319 -8.11 -16.92 5.09
C ARG A 319 -7.99 -16.46 3.64
N LEU A 320 -7.29 -15.35 3.42
CA LEU A 320 -7.20 -14.69 2.13
C LEU A 320 -5.75 -14.62 1.67
N VAL A 321 -5.56 -14.92 0.38
CA VAL A 321 -4.28 -14.74 -0.30
C VAL A 321 -4.49 -13.89 -1.55
N LEU A 322 -3.77 -12.76 -1.62
CA LEU A 322 -3.80 -11.84 -2.76
C LEU A 322 -2.65 -12.16 -3.72
N PHE A 323 -2.97 -12.36 -4.99
CA PHE A 323 -1.99 -12.65 -6.03
C PHE A 323 -2.05 -11.62 -7.15
N GLY A 324 -0.90 -11.07 -7.50
CA GLY A 324 -0.74 -10.30 -8.74
C GLY A 324 -0.60 -11.26 -9.92
N VAL A 325 -1.55 -11.22 -10.87
CA VAL A 325 -1.48 -11.92 -12.17
C VAL A 325 -0.95 -10.99 -13.25
N GLU A 326 -1.49 -9.80 -13.30
CA GLU A 326 -1.28 -8.67 -14.19
C GLU A 326 -1.81 -8.93 -15.62
N SER A 327 -1.33 -9.97 -16.32
CA SER A 327 -1.75 -10.33 -17.69
C SER A 327 -1.82 -11.86 -17.87
N ALA A 328 -2.64 -12.31 -18.81
CA ALA A 328 -2.67 -13.69 -19.27
C ALA A 328 -1.67 -13.98 -20.41
N ASN A 329 -0.85 -13.00 -20.77
CA ASN A 329 0.07 -13.13 -21.89
C ASN A 329 1.51 -13.28 -21.37
N GLN A 330 2.17 -14.39 -21.72
CA GLN A 330 3.53 -14.69 -21.24
C GLN A 330 4.51 -13.59 -21.62
N TYR A 331 4.42 -13.06 -22.85
CA TYR A 331 5.27 -11.97 -23.31
C TYR A 331 5.18 -10.74 -22.38
N THR A 332 3.99 -10.37 -21.90
CA THR A 332 3.79 -9.25 -20.97
C THR A 332 4.39 -9.54 -19.61
N LEU A 333 4.23 -10.77 -19.08
CA LEU A 333 4.81 -11.17 -17.80
C LEU A 333 6.35 -11.17 -17.87
N ASP A 334 6.93 -11.61 -18.98
CA ASP A 334 8.37 -11.63 -19.21
C ASP A 334 8.92 -10.19 -19.30
N ARG A 335 8.24 -9.30 -20.04
CA ARG A 335 8.58 -7.88 -20.16
C ARG A 335 8.51 -7.15 -18.81
N PHE A 336 7.57 -7.53 -17.97
CA PHE A 336 7.49 -7.05 -16.58
C PHE A 336 8.53 -7.66 -15.64
N VAL A 337 9.35 -8.58 -16.13
CA VAL A 337 10.31 -9.34 -15.32
C VAL A 337 9.62 -9.98 -14.10
N LYS A 338 8.37 -10.43 -14.32
CA LYS A 338 7.56 -10.95 -13.21
C LYS A 338 7.99 -12.35 -12.77
N ALA A 339 8.73 -13.09 -13.60
CA ALA A 339 9.17 -14.47 -13.36
C ALA A 339 7.98 -15.36 -12.94
N LEU A 340 6.89 -15.28 -13.70
CA LEU A 340 5.66 -16.01 -13.51
C LEU A 340 5.26 -16.63 -14.85
N LYS A 341 4.94 -17.94 -14.86
CA LYS A 341 4.34 -18.60 -16.00
C LYS A 341 2.82 -18.51 -15.91
N VAL A 342 2.16 -18.23 -17.04
CA VAL A 342 0.69 -18.13 -17.07
C VAL A 342 0.00 -19.40 -16.57
N GLU A 343 0.56 -20.58 -16.88
CA GLU A 343 0.07 -21.86 -16.40
C GLU A 343 0.09 -22.04 -14.88
N ASP A 344 1.07 -21.40 -14.18
CA ASP A 344 1.17 -21.44 -12.72
C ASP A 344 0.05 -20.64 -12.03
N VAL A 345 -0.57 -19.70 -12.75
CA VAL A 345 -1.69 -18.91 -12.22
C VAL A 345 -2.91 -19.82 -11.98
N GLU A 346 -3.34 -20.57 -13.00
CA GLU A 346 -4.50 -21.45 -12.86
C GLU A 346 -4.22 -22.56 -11.84
N LYS A 347 -3.06 -23.16 -11.91
CA LYS A 347 -2.61 -24.23 -11.02
C LYS A 347 -2.58 -23.78 -9.55
N GLY A 348 -1.93 -22.62 -9.30
CA GLY A 348 -1.80 -22.09 -7.95
C GLY A 348 -3.13 -21.63 -7.36
N ALA A 349 -3.96 -20.92 -8.15
CA ALA A 349 -5.28 -20.48 -7.69
C ALA A 349 -6.22 -21.67 -7.40
N LYS A 350 -6.18 -22.71 -8.23
CA LYS A 350 -6.90 -23.96 -7.98
C LYS A 350 -6.46 -24.58 -6.65
N TRP A 351 -5.17 -24.78 -6.43
CA TRP A 351 -4.66 -25.36 -5.18
C TRP A 351 -5.01 -24.55 -3.95
N ALA A 352 -4.90 -23.22 -4.03
CA ALA A 352 -5.27 -22.33 -2.92
C ALA A 352 -6.77 -22.42 -2.60
N SER A 353 -7.62 -22.39 -3.63
CA SER A 353 -9.08 -22.51 -3.48
C SER A 353 -9.48 -23.89 -2.94
N GLU A 354 -8.89 -24.99 -3.44
CA GLU A 354 -9.15 -26.36 -2.97
C GLU A 354 -8.68 -26.55 -1.51
N ALA A 355 -7.64 -25.85 -1.08
CA ALA A 355 -7.23 -25.79 0.32
C ALA A 355 -8.22 -25.02 1.21
N GLY A 356 -9.20 -24.31 0.63
CA GLY A 356 -10.21 -23.53 1.34
C GLY A 356 -9.78 -22.10 1.68
N LEU A 357 -8.79 -21.57 0.94
CA LEU A 357 -8.39 -20.16 1.02
C LEU A 357 -9.27 -19.31 0.10
N ASP A 358 -9.59 -18.11 0.53
CA ASP A 358 -10.12 -17.08 -0.36
C ASP A 358 -8.97 -16.57 -1.25
N VAL A 359 -9.18 -16.53 -2.55
CA VAL A 359 -8.17 -16.08 -3.52
C VAL A 359 -8.61 -14.74 -4.11
N HIS A 360 -7.77 -13.73 -3.97
CA HIS A 360 -7.93 -12.45 -4.65
C HIS A 360 -6.90 -12.34 -5.77
N LEU A 361 -7.35 -11.96 -6.96
CA LEU A 361 -6.49 -11.79 -8.13
C LEU A 361 -6.47 -10.33 -8.57
N THR A 362 -5.27 -9.82 -8.91
CA THR A 362 -5.15 -8.50 -9.54
C THR A 362 -4.71 -8.62 -10.98
N PHE A 363 -5.31 -7.80 -11.85
CA PHE A 363 -5.01 -7.71 -13.26
C PHE A 363 -4.72 -6.26 -13.65
N MET A 364 -3.82 -6.06 -14.60
CA MET A 364 -3.47 -4.76 -15.15
C MET A 364 -3.80 -4.71 -16.64
N PHE A 365 -4.29 -3.58 -17.10
CA PHE A 365 -4.67 -3.33 -18.49
C PHE A 365 -4.04 -2.03 -18.99
N GLY A 366 -3.94 -1.85 -20.30
CA GLY A 366 -3.38 -0.64 -20.89
C GLY A 366 -1.85 -0.67 -21.00
N HIS A 367 -1.30 -1.83 -21.34
CA HIS A 367 0.11 -1.97 -21.69
C HIS A 367 0.34 -1.47 -23.11
N ALA A 368 1.43 -0.72 -23.35
CA ALA A 368 1.74 -0.12 -24.66
C ALA A 368 1.84 -1.15 -25.80
N TRP A 369 2.11 -2.39 -25.48
CA TRP A 369 2.37 -3.49 -26.42
C TRP A 369 1.25 -4.53 -26.53
N GLU A 370 0.17 -4.39 -25.77
CA GLU A 370 -0.98 -5.29 -25.85
C GLU A 370 -2.06 -4.72 -26.77
N GLY A 371 -2.53 -5.57 -27.70
CA GLY A 371 -3.67 -5.32 -28.55
C GLY A 371 -4.94 -5.97 -28.04
N LYS A 372 -5.98 -6.01 -28.90
CA LYS A 372 -7.30 -6.57 -28.56
C LYS A 372 -7.24 -8.06 -28.19
N ALA A 373 -6.36 -8.82 -28.86
CA ALA A 373 -6.23 -10.27 -28.62
C ALA A 373 -5.65 -10.54 -27.23
N GLU A 374 -4.60 -9.83 -26.85
CA GLU A 374 -3.95 -9.98 -25.54
C GLU A 374 -4.89 -9.55 -24.39
N ILE A 375 -5.63 -8.46 -24.59
CA ILE A 375 -6.66 -8.02 -23.65
C ILE A 375 -7.75 -9.06 -23.51
N ALA A 376 -8.24 -9.63 -24.63
CA ALA A 376 -9.25 -10.68 -24.62
C ALA A 376 -8.77 -11.94 -23.87
N ASN A 377 -7.49 -12.34 -24.03
CA ASN A 377 -6.90 -13.46 -23.28
C ASN A 377 -6.97 -13.20 -21.77
N THR A 378 -6.63 -11.98 -21.32
CA THR A 378 -6.64 -11.59 -19.90
C THR A 378 -8.06 -11.57 -19.35
N VAL A 379 -9.03 -11.02 -20.09
CA VAL A 379 -10.46 -11.07 -19.74
C VAL A 379 -10.95 -12.51 -19.62
N ALA A 380 -10.63 -13.36 -20.59
CA ALA A 380 -11.02 -14.77 -20.61
C ALA A 380 -10.45 -15.54 -19.39
N LEU A 381 -9.18 -15.32 -19.05
CA LEU A 381 -8.57 -15.91 -17.85
C LEU A 381 -9.31 -15.46 -16.58
N ALA A 382 -9.51 -14.16 -16.39
CA ALA A 382 -10.16 -13.62 -15.20
C ALA A 382 -11.58 -14.19 -15.02
N ARG A 383 -12.38 -14.21 -16.10
CA ARG A 383 -13.74 -14.78 -16.10
C ARG A 383 -13.74 -16.29 -15.82
N ARG A 384 -12.81 -17.05 -16.41
CA ARG A 384 -12.66 -18.48 -16.17
C ARG A 384 -12.32 -18.76 -14.70
N MET A 385 -11.45 -17.96 -14.08
CA MET A 385 -11.11 -18.10 -12.66
C MET A 385 -12.32 -17.89 -11.75
N LEU A 386 -13.16 -16.88 -12.05
CA LEU A 386 -14.41 -16.66 -11.33
C LEU A 386 -15.41 -17.80 -11.52
N ALA A 387 -15.64 -18.25 -12.76
CA ALA A 387 -16.58 -19.29 -13.09
C ALA A 387 -16.21 -20.63 -12.44
N LYS A 388 -14.89 -20.96 -12.39
CA LYS A 388 -14.40 -22.18 -11.72
C LYS A 388 -14.36 -22.05 -10.19
N GLY A 389 -14.59 -20.87 -9.63
CA GLY A 389 -14.51 -20.60 -8.20
C GLY A 389 -13.09 -20.63 -7.65
N TRP A 390 -12.08 -20.50 -8.52
CA TRP A 390 -10.67 -20.40 -8.14
C TRP A 390 -10.26 -18.97 -7.74
N ALA A 391 -11.09 -17.99 -8.05
CA ALA A 391 -10.99 -16.65 -7.52
C ALA A 391 -12.26 -16.29 -6.74
N SER A 392 -12.11 -15.83 -5.51
CA SER A 392 -13.20 -15.32 -4.68
C SER A 392 -13.50 -13.87 -5.02
N THR A 393 -12.46 -13.09 -5.26
CA THR A 393 -12.53 -11.67 -5.64
C THR A 393 -11.41 -11.36 -6.64
N LEU A 394 -11.59 -10.25 -7.38
CA LEU A 394 -10.53 -9.73 -8.23
C LEU A 394 -10.58 -8.21 -8.31
N GLN A 395 -9.47 -7.61 -8.73
CA GLN A 395 -9.34 -6.20 -9.01
C GLN A 395 -8.65 -6.01 -10.37
N CYS A 396 -9.15 -5.06 -11.14
CA CYS A 396 -8.53 -4.62 -12.39
C CYS A 396 -8.10 -3.18 -12.26
N THR A 397 -6.90 -2.87 -12.74
CA THR A 397 -6.32 -1.53 -12.72
C THR A 397 -5.75 -1.17 -14.09
N LEU A 398 -5.61 0.12 -14.34
CA LEU A 398 -4.80 0.59 -15.47
C LEU A 398 -3.32 0.53 -15.10
N THR A 399 -2.48 0.28 -16.09
CA THR A 399 -1.03 0.34 -15.94
C THR A 399 -0.59 1.78 -15.78
N ILE A 400 -0.05 2.11 -14.63
CA ILE A 400 0.53 3.42 -14.37
C ILE A 400 2.04 3.26 -14.20
N PRO A 401 2.83 3.80 -15.11
CA PRO A 401 4.28 3.84 -15.00
C PRO A 401 4.69 4.91 -13.97
N TYR A 402 4.80 4.53 -12.71
CA TYR A 402 5.18 5.46 -11.65
C TYR A 402 6.65 5.88 -11.76
N PRO A 403 7.00 7.15 -11.42
CA PRO A 403 8.38 7.62 -11.38
C PRO A 403 9.31 6.69 -10.62
N GLY A 404 10.56 6.58 -11.07
CA GLY A 404 11.58 5.70 -10.48
C GLY A 404 11.52 4.25 -10.97
N THR A 405 10.39 3.78 -11.50
CA THR A 405 10.28 2.41 -12.04
C THR A 405 11.01 2.27 -13.38
N PRO A 406 11.56 1.08 -13.71
CA PRO A 406 12.12 0.83 -15.03
C PRO A 406 11.13 1.08 -16.16
N LEU A 407 9.84 0.74 -15.98
CA LEU A 407 8.79 0.98 -16.95
C LEU A 407 8.59 2.47 -17.23
N PHE A 408 8.61 3.33 -16.19
CA PHE A 408 8.54 4.78 -16.37
C PHE A 408 9.72 5.30 -17.20
N LYS A 409 10.93 4.88 -16.87
CA LYS A 409 12.15 5.30 -17.58
C LYS A 409 12.13 4.89 -19.04
N GLU A 410 11.71 3.64 -19.32
CA GLU A 410 11.57 3.13 -20.68
C GLU A 410 10.55 3.95 -21.48
N LEU A 411 9.34 4.15 -20.96
CA LEU A 411 8.27 4.86 -21.65
C LEU A 411 8.57 6.35 -21.79
N ALA A 412 9.16 7.00 -20.81
CA ALA A 412 9.56 8.40 -20.91
C ALA A 412 10.63 8.61 -22.00
N ALA A 413 11.62 7.73 -22.08
CA ALA A 413 12.66 7.78 -23.11
C ALA A 413 12.12 7.52 -24.54
N ALA A 414 11.04 6.73 -24.67
CA ALA A 414 10.42 6.37 -25.94
C ALA A 414 9.24 7.29 -26.32
N ASP A 415 9.04 8.43 -25.64
CA ASP A 415 7.85 9.27 -25.79
C ASP A 415 6.53 8.47 -25.65
N GLY A 416 6.54 7.44 -24.82
CA GLY A 416 5.43 6.50 -24.61
C GLY A 416 4.42 6.93 -23.54
N LEU A 417 4.63 8.08 -22.88
CA LEU A 417 3.71 8.63 -21.89
C LEU A 417 2.72 9.60 -22.53
N THR A 418 1.49 9.64 -22.02
CA THR A 418 0.46 10.59 -22.49
C THR A 418 0.56 11.93 -21.77
N THR A 419 1.12 11.96 -20.56
CA THR A 419 1.25 13.15 -19.73
C THR A 419 2.36 12.96 -18.68
N LEU A 420 2.91 14.08 -18.19
CA LEU A 420 3.75 14.19 -17.02
C LEU A 420 3.06 14.98 -15.90
N ASP A 421 1.75 15.21 -16.01
CA ASP A 421 0.97 15.78 -14.91
C ASP A 421 0.70 14.72 -13.84
N TRP A 422 1.36 14.84 -12.71
CA TRP A 422 1.24 13.87 -11.61
C TRP A 422 -0.18 13.69 -11.08
N ASP A 423 -1.06 14.70 -11.16
CA ASP A 423 -2.46 14.61 -10.74
C ASP A 423 -3.27 13.61 -11.58
N GLU A 424 -2.75 13.18 -12.75
CA GLU A 424 -3.39 12.21 -13.64
C GLU A 424 -2.94 10.75 -13.41
N TYR A 425 -1.92 10.51 -12.57
CA TYR A 425 -1.38 9.18 -12.28
C TYR A 425 -2.26 8.36 -11.31
N ASP A 426 -3.54 8.64 -11.27
CA ASP A 426 -4.53 8.16 -10.30
C ASP A 426 -5.35 6.93 -10.75
N MET A 427 -4.91 6.22 -11.76
CA MET A 427 -5.55 5.01 -12.34
C MET A 427 -6.92 5.24 -13.01
N ARG A 428 -7.36 6.48 -13.22
CA ARG A 428 -8.64 6.79 -13.89
C ARG A 428 -8.53 6.83 -15.41
N ARG A 429 -7.32 7.06 -15.92
CA ARG A 429 -7.01 7.13 -17.33
C ARG A 429 -5.70 6.42 -17.65
N ALA A 430 -5.53 6.05 -18.91
CA ALA A 430 -4.29 5.47 -19.38
C ALA A 430 -3.20 6.56 -19.47
N ILE A 431 -2.10 6.36 -18.75
CA ILE A 431 -0.91 7.24 -18.80
C ILE A 431 0.08 6.75 -19.86
N THR A 432 -0.08 5.52 -20.31
CA THR A 432 0.72 4.93 -21.38
C THR A 432 0.03 5.13 -22.72
N LYS A 433 0.76 5.54 -23.75
CA LYS A 433 0.27 5.51 -25.13
C LYS A 433 0.04 4.06 -25.54
N THR A 434 -1.18 3.75 -25.95
CA THR A 434 -1.61 2.39 -26.35
C THR A 434 -2.00 2.40 -27.82
N PRO A 435 -1.03 2.29 -28.77
CA PRO A 435 -1.29 2.48 -30.20
C PRO A 435 -2.20 1.42 -30.81
N LEU A 436 -2.33 0.26 -30.18
CA LEU A 436 -3.09 -0.89 -30.69
C LEU A 436 -4.56 -0.92 -30.20
N VAL A 437 -4.89 -0.16 -29.17
CA VAL A 437 -6.22 -0.12 -28.56
C VAL A 437 -6.51 1.26 -27.98
N THR A 438 -7.77 1.65 -27.98
CA THR A 438 -8.23 2.89 -27.36
C THR A 438 -8.46 2.73 -25.84
N GLU A 439 -8.45 3.84 -25.12
CA GLU A 439 -8.77 3.84 -23.69
C GLU A 439 -10.18 3.30 -23.40
N ASP A 440 -11.16 3.60 -24.26
CA ASP A 440 -12.53 3.11 -24.13
C ASP A 440 -12.62 1.59 -24.30
N GLU A 441 -11.86 1.01 -25.22
CA GLU A 441 -11.76 -0.44 -25.39
C GLU A 441 -11.15 -1.11 -24.13
N ILE A 442 -10.12 -0.49 -23.55
CA ILE A 442 -9.51 -0.97 -22.30
C ILE A 442 -10.53 -0.91 -21.14
N LYS A 443 -11.22 0.21 -20.99
CA LYS A 443 -12.27 0.39 -19.98
C LYS A 443 -13.44 -0.57 -20.19
N CYS A 444 -13.78 -0.86 -21.46
CA CYS A 444 -14.79 -1.87 -21.78
C CYS A 444 -14.37 -3.27 -21.34
N ALA A 445 -13.11 -3.66 -21.59
CA ALA A 445 -12.55 -4.93 -21.16
C ALA A 445 -12.57 -5.09 -19.63
N ILE A 446 -12.17 -4.04 -18.90
CA ILE A 446 -12.24 -4.03 -17.41
C ILE A 446 -13.68 -4.24 -16.95
N ARG A 447 -14.66 -3.53 -17.53
CA ARG A 447 -16.09 -3.72 -17.20
C ARG A 447 -16.55 -5.15 -17.50
N GLU A 448 -16.06 -5.77 -18.57
CA GLU A 448 -16.39 -7.16 -18.93
C GLU A 448 -15.86 -8.14 -17.88
N VAL A 449 -14.66 -7.93 -17.34
CA VAL A 449 -14.15 -8.74 -16.23
C VAL A 449 -15.06 -8.64 -15.02
N TYR A 450 -15.46 -7.41 -14.62
CA TYR A 450 -16.36 -7.22 -13.47
C TYR A 450 -17.77 -7.83 -13.70
N ARG A 451 -18.27 -7.85 -14.93
CA ARG A 451 -19.51 -8.58 -15.28
C ARG A 451 -19.39 -10.08 -15.00
N GLY A 452 -18.19 -10.64 -15.01
CA GLY A 452 -17.92 -12.03 -14.64
C GLY A 452 -18.43 -12.40 -13.24
N PHE A 453 -18.54 -11.42 -12.31
CA PHE A 453 -19.09 -11.66 -10.98
C PHE A 453 -20.59 -12.00 -10.96
N PHE A 454 -21.32 -11.60 -12.00
CA PHE A 454 -22.76 -11.83 -12.15
C PHE A 454 -23.10 -13.06 -13.00
N GLN A 455 -22.10 -13.85 -13.39
CA GLN A 455 -22.36 -15.12 -14.07
C GLN A 455 -23.10 -16.08 -13.13
N PRO A 456 -24.07 -16.87 -13.63
CA PRO A 456 -24.89 -17.77 -12.82
C PRO A 456 -24.04 -18.71 -11.95
N GLU A 457 -22.95 -19.26 -12.50
CA GLU A 457 -22.06 -20.15 -11.79
C GLU A 457 -21.33 -19.45 -10.62
N ALA A 458 -20.90 -18.22 -10.82
CA ALA A 458 -20.24 -17.43 -9.79
C ALA A 458 -21.21 -17.05 -8.67
N LEU A 459 -22.44 -16.68 -9.01
CA LEU A 459 -23.50 -16.37 -8.06
C LEU A 459 -23.91 -17.61 -7.25
N TRP A 460 -24.15 -18.73 -7.91
CA TRP A 460 -24.50 -19.98 -7.25
C TRP A 460 -23.45 -20.40 -6.22
N ARG A 461 -22.17 -20.35 -6.60
CA ARG A 461 -21.07 -20.69 -5.69
C ARG A 461 -21.00 -19.77 -4.48
N ARG A 462 -21.29 -18.49 -4.63
CA ARG A 462 -21.33 -17.53 -3.50
C ARG A 462 -22.44 -17.85 -2.53
N VAL A 463 -23.63 -18.13 -3.03
CA VAL A 463 -24.76 -18.52 -2.20
C VAL A 463 -24.43 -19.80 -1.42
N THR A 464 -23.87 -20.81 -2.09
CA THR A 464 -23.52 -22.10 -1.47
C THR A 464 -22.29 -22.05 -0.57
N SER A 465 -21.41 -21.06 -0.73
CA SER A 465 -20.23 -20.85 0.15
C SER A 465 -20.51 -20.04 1.42
N THR A 466 -21.69 -19.42 1.51
CA THR A 466 -22.13 -18.68 2.70
C THR A 466 -22.40 -19.67 3.83
N ARG A 467 -21.56 -19.72 4.84
CA ARG A 467 -21.63 -20.73 5.91
C ARG A 467 -22.18 -20.19 7.24
N THR A 468 -22.20 -18.86 7.41
CA THR A 468 -22.61 -18.24 8.67
C THR A 468 -23.32 -16.91 8.44
N LEU A 469 -24.21 -16.54 9.37
CA LEU A 469 -24.87 -15.24 9.38
C LEU A 469 -23.88 -14.05 9.46
N PHE A 470 -22.69 -14.28 10.00
CA PHE A 470 -21.62 -13.29 10.07
C PHE A 470 -21.03 -12.92 8.70
N ASP A 471 -21.29 -13.69 7.67
CA ASP A 471 -20.80 -13.42 6.31
C ASP A 471 -21.64 -12.33 5.61
N PHE A 472 -22.88 -12.09 6.03
CA PHE A 472 -23.76 -11.10 5.39
C PHE A 472 -23.20 -9.66 5.40
N PRO A 473 -22.66 -9.12 6.52
CA PRO A 473 -22.07 -7.79 6.52
C PRO A 473 -20.86 -7.68 5.58
N PHE A 474 -20.07 -8.73 5.44
CA PHE A 474 -18.94 -8.77 4.53
C PHE A 474 -19.40 -8.76 3.06
N TYR A 475 -20.37 -9.59 2.70
CA TYR A 475 -20.93 -9.60 1.34
C TYR A 475 -21.62 -8.30 0.99
N TYR A 476 -22.35 -7.69 1.94
CA TYR A 476 -22.97 -6.39 1.75
C TYR A 476 -21.93 -5.30 1.44
N ARG A 477 -20.83 -5.25 2.19
CA ARG A 477 -19.71 -4.35 1.92
C ARG A 477 -19.09 -4.62 0.55
N GLY A 478 -18.86 -5.88 0.20
CA GLY A 478 -18.31 -6.31 -1.08
C GLY A 478 -19.19 -5.92 -2.27
N ILE A 479 -20.50 -6.11 -2.19
CA ILE A 479 -21.45 -5.71 -3.24
C ILE A 479 -21.43 -4.19 -3.41
N ARG A 480 -21.45 -3.43 -2.32
CA ARG A 480 -21.36 -1.95 -2.37
C ARG A 480 -20.06 -1.47 -3.00
N SER A 481 -18.93 -2.12 -2.69
CA SER A 481 -17.64 -1.80 -3.29
C SER A 481 -17.63 -2.10 -4.79
N LEU A 482 -18.16 -3.25 -5.19
CA LEU A 482 -18.27 -3.66 -6.59
C LEU A 482 -19.13 -2.68 -7.41
N LEU A 483 -20.26 -2.27 -6.87
CA LEU A 483 -21.12 -1.26 -7.51
C LEU A 483 -20.40 0.09 -7.62
N GLY A 484 -19.64 0.48 -6.62
CA GLY A 484 -18.78 1.67 -6.68
C GLY A 484 -17.78 1.60 -7.82
N HIS A 485 -17.05 0.50 -7.93
CA HIS A 485 -16.08 0.30 -9.02
C HIS A 485 -16.71 0.30 -10.42
N LEU A 486 -17.90 -0.28 -10.58
CA LEU A 486 -18.62 -0.23 -11.86
C LEU A 486 -19.03 1.21 -12.23
N LEU A 487 -19.30 2.07 -11.25
CA LEU A 487 -19.62 3.47 -11.45
C LEU A 487 -18.36 4.32 -11.74
N ASP A 488 -17.23 4.00 -11.12
CA ASP A 488 -15.95 4.70 -11.33
C ASP A 488 -15.44 4.56 -12.78
N PHE A 489 -15.83 3.48 -13.49
CA PHE A 489 -15.51 3.25 -14.91
C PHE A 489 -16.65 3.63 -15.87
N LYS A 490 -17.78 4.16 -15.40
CA LYS A 490 -18.75 4.86 -16.25
C LYS A 490 -18.20 6.26 -16.50
N GLY A 491 -17.82 6.54 -17.75
CA GLY A 491 -17.41 7.88 -18.15
C GLY A 491 -18.42 8.93 -17.69
N ARG A 492 -17.93 9.96 -17.00
CA ARG A 492 -18.58 11.25 -16.90
C ARG A 492 -18.18 12.08 -18.10
#